data_735605bb5d3c51579d75dc1b45803eda
#
_entry.id   735605bb5d3c51579d75dc1b45803eda
#
_cell.length_a   1.000
_cell.length_b   1.000
_cell.length_c   1.000
_cell.angle_alpha   90.00
_cell.angle_beta   90.00
_cell.angle_gamma   90.00
#
_symmetry.space_group_name_H-M   'P 1'
#
loop_
_entity.id
_entity.type
_entity.pdbx_description
1 polymer ?
#
loop_
_entity_poly.entity_id
_entity_poly.type
_entity_poly.pdbx_seq_one_letter_code
_entity_poly.pdbx_strand_id
1 'polypeptide(L)'
;MAAREIEEGHDPGHLSSLTTLNITHLQRLRSRLNEPIRDRLRLATYDQTIRFNIIVVKRSETATVVVQPYLPRTRGVDSPTFVVRQMAEPGLFDTLYQVLADLNDCASPC
;
A
#
# COMPACT_ATOMS: atom_id res chain seq x y z
N MET A 1 9.40 1.59 9.61
CA MET A 1 10.44 2.00 8.62
C MET A 1 11.83 1.53 8.96
N ALA A 2 12.31 1.68 10.20
CA ALA A 2 13.67 1.29 10.55
C ALA A 2 13.99 -0.19 10.28
N ALA A 3 13.09 -1.11 10.64
CA ALA A 3 13.30 -2.54 10.36
C ALA A 3 13.37 -2.83 8.86
N ARG A 4 12.56 -2.15 8.06
CA ARG A 4 12.54 -2.32 6.61
C ARG A 4 13.80 -1.77 5.96
N GLU A 5 14.29 -0.64 6.47
CA GLU A 5 15.54 -0.04 5.98
C GLU A 5 16.73 -1.00 6.17
N ILE A 6 16.80 -1.67 7.33
CA ILE A 6 17.84 -2.65 7.60
C ILE A 6 17.72 -3.85 6.65
N GLU A 7 16.53 -4.38 6.46
CA GLU A 7 16.28 -5.53 5.57
C GLU A 7 16.70 -5.25 4.12
N GLU A 8 16.50 -4.03 3.64
CA GLU A 8 16.87 -3.65 2.27
C GLU A 8 18.29 -3.09 2.14
N GLY A 9 19.02 -2.96 3.23
CA GLY A 9 20.38 -2.44 3.22
C GLY A 9 20.48 -0.94 3.00
N HIS A 10 19.45 -0.19 3.35
CA HIS A 10 19.46 1.27 3.27
C HIS A 10 20.11 1.90 4.49
N ASP A 11 20.59 3.14 4.31
CA ASP A 11 21.04 3.97 5.43
C ASP A 11 19.88 4.28 6.39
N PRO A 12 20.16 4.44 7.70
CA PRO A 12 19.12 4.82 8.65
C PRO A 12 18.38 6.10 8.24
N GLY A 13 17.07 6.06 8.29
CA GLY A 13 16.22 7.20 7.94
C GLY A 13 15.93 7.36 6.44
N HIS A 14 16.54 6.56 5.57
CA HIS A 14 16.36 6.67 4.12
C HIS A 14 14.89 6.44 3.70
N LEU A 15 14.29 5.32 4.11
CA LEU A 15 12.89 5.01 3.76
C LEU A 15 11.92 5.98 4.43
N SER A 16 12.20 6.39 5.66
CA SER A 16 11.37 7.38 6.36
C SER A 16 11.36 8.72 5.62
N SER A 17 12.53 9.17 5.14
CA SER A 17 12.63 10.40 4.35
C SER A 17 11.89 10.30 3.02
N LEU A 18 12.03 9.18 2.31
CA LEU A 18 11.30 8.93 1.07
C LEU A 18 9.79 8.89 1.29
N THR A 19 9.33 8.25 2.36
CA THR A 19 7.92 8.17 2.71
C THR A 19 7.35 9.56 3.00
N THR A 20 8.06 10.39 3.77
CA THR A 20 7.65 11.76 4.06
C THR A 20 7.55 12.58 2.78
N LEU A 21 8.52 12.45 1.87
CA LEU A 21 8.50 13.14 0.59
C LEU A 21 7.30 12.71 -0.26
N ASN A 22 7.03 11.41 -0.33
CA ASN A 22 5.89 10.88 -1.08
C ASN A 22 4.56 11.36 -0.52
N ILE A 23 4.39 11.40 0.79
CA ILE A 23 3.19 11.92 1.44
C ILE A 23 3.01 13.41 1.06
N THR A 24 4.06 14.20 1.12
CA THR A 24 4.02 15.61 0.73
C THR A 24 3.58 15.79 -0.71
N HIS A 25 4.13 15.00 -1.63
CA HIS A 25 3.74 15.05 -3.05
C HIS A 25 2.27 14.66 -3.25
N LEU A 26 1.80 13.63 -2.59
CA LEU A 26 0.40 13.18 -2.68
C LEU A 26 -0.57 14.21 -2.09
N GLN A 27 -0.21 14.86 -0.99
CA GLN A 27 -1.00 15.94 -0.41
C GLN A 27 -1.10 17.13 -1.35
N ARG A 28 0.00 17.50 -2.01
CA ARG A 28 -0.01 18.56 -3.03
C ARG A 28 -0.87 18.20 -4.23
N LEU A 29 -0.78 16.97 -4.71
CA LEU A 29 -1.62 16.49 -5.79
C LEU A 29 -3.10 16.57 -5.41
N ARG A 30 -3.44 16.09 -4.22
CA ARG A 30 -4.81 16.14 -3.71
C ARG A 30 -5.34 17.58 -3.63
N SER A 31 -4.52 18.53 -3.19
CA SER A 31 -4.93 19.95 -3.07
C SER A 31 -5.24 20.61 -4.42
N ARG A 32 -4.71 20.06 -5.52
CA ARG A 32 -4.96 20.56 -6.87
C ARG A 32 -6.22 19.98 -7.51
N LEU A 33 -6.81 18.96 -6.90
CA LEU A 33 -8.02 18.32 -7.41
C LEU A 33 -9.25 19.15 -7.05
N ASN A 34 -10.28 19.12 -7.91
CA ASN A 34 -11.57 19.72 -7.64
C ASN A 34 -12.28 18.97 -6.51
N GLU A 35 -13.15 19.67 -5.75
CA GLU A 35 -13.81 19.09 -4.57
C GLU A 35 -14.42 17.70 -4.78
N PRO A 36 -15.24 17.42 -5.80
CA PRO A 36 -15.82 16.08 -5.94
C PRO A 36 -14.77 14.97 -6.08
N ILE A 37 -13.67 15.26 -6.75
CA ILE A 37 -12.57 14.31 -6.95
C ILE A 37 -11.69 14.24 -5.71
N ARG A 38 -11.43 15.38 -5.08
CA ARG A 38 -10.64 15.48 -3.86
C ARG A 38 -11.22 14.62 -2.74
N ASP A 39 -12.53 14.63 -2.57
CA ASP A 39 -13.22 13.89 -1.53
C ASP A 39 -13.16 12.38 -1.75
N ARG A 40 -12.88 11.93 -2.97
CA ARG A 40 -12.69 10.52 -3.30
C ARG A 40 -11.26 10.02 -3.07
N LEU A 41 -10.30 10.93 -2.87
CA LEU A 41 -8.92 10.58 -2.59
C LEU A 41 -8.67 10.71 -1.09
N ARG A 42 -8.54 9.58 -0.42
CA ARG A 42 -8.19 9.51 1.00
C ARG A 42 -6.72 9.12 1.14
N LEU A 43 -5.98 9.92 1.89
CA LEU A 43 -4.60 9.62 2.26
C LEU A 43 -4.56 9.32 3.75
N ALA A 44 -3.91 8.24 4.12
CA ALA A 44 -3.79 7.82 5.52
C ALA A 44 -2.47 7.10 5.75
N THR A 45 -2.03 7.09 6.99
CA THR A 45 -0.82 6.38 7.42
C THR A 45 -1.19 5.35 8.48
N TYR A 46 -0.37 4.33 8.60
CA TYR A 46 -0.50 3.30 9.62
C TYR A 46 0.85 3.06 10.28
N ASP A 47 0.81 2.56 11.51
CA ASP A 47 2.00 2.33 12.34
C ASP A 47 2.20 0.83 12.56
N GLN A 48 2.27 0.09 11.46
CA GLN A 48 2.55 -1.35 11.49
C GLN A 48 3.63 -1.67 10.47
N THR A 49 4.49 -2.62 10.79
CA THR A 49 5.46 -3.12 9.83
C THR A 49 4.75 -4.03 8.83
N ILE A 50 4.67 -3.58 7.59
CA ILE A 50 4.08 -4.37 6.50
C ILE A 50 5.19 -4.98 5.66
N ARG A 51 4.99 -6.26 5.31
CA ARG A 51 5.95 -7.04 4.52
C ARG A 51 5.48 -7.29 3.10
N PHE A 52 4.56 -6.46 2.61
CA PHE A 52 4.06 -6.56 1.24
C PHE A 52 3.47 -5.21 0.78
N ASN A 53 3.44 -5.05 -0.53
CA ASN A 53 2.70 -3.98 -1.19
C ASN A 53 1.42 -4.56 -1.79
N ILE A 54 0.28 -3.94 -1.54
CA ILE A 54 -1.02 -4.38 -2.05
C ILE A 54 -1.72 -3.25 -2.79
N ILE A 55 -2.18 -3.54 -3.99
CA ILE A 55 -3.05 -2.65 -4.76
C ILE A 55 -4.33 -3.41 -5.08
N VAL A 56 -5.47 -2.85 -4.69
CA VAL A 56 -6.78 -3.43 -5.00
C VAL A 56 -7.45 -2.58 -6.07
N VAL A 57 -7.89 -3.23 -7.13
CA VAL A 57 -8.69 -2.60 -8.18
C VAL A 57 -10.06 -3.28 -8.22
N LYS A 58 -11.09 -2.54 -7.81
CA LYS A 58 -12.48 -3.03 -7.88
C LYS A 58 -13.22 -2.29 -8.99
N ARG A 59 -13.84 -3.07 -9.87
CA ARG A 59 -14.76 -2.60 -10.91
C ARG A 59 -16.13 -3.21 -10.67
N SER A 60 -17.14 -2.80 -11.43
CA SER A 60 -18.52 -3.26 -11.24
C SER A 60 -18.68 -4.79 -11.27
N GLU A 61 -17.91 -5.49 -12.09
CA GLU A 61 -18.04 -6.94 -12.28
C GLU A 61 -16.77 -7.74 -11.93
N THR A 62 -15.65 -7.05 -11.75
CA THR A 62 -14.36 -7.69 -11.49
C THR A 62 -13.62 -7.02 -10.36
N ALA A 63 -12.84 -7.80 -9.64
CA ALA A 63 -11.93 -7.29 -8.63
C ALA A 63 -10.60 -8.05 -8.70
N THR A 64 -9.51 -7.32 -8.54
CA THR A 64 -8.15 -7.86 -8.65
C THR A 64 -7.29 -7.26 -7.57
N VAL A 65 -6.44 -8.08 -6.96
CA VAL A 65 -5.37 -7.64 -6.06
C VAL A 65 -4.03 -7.87 -6.74
N VAL A 66 -3.20 -6.85 -6.76
CA VAL A 66 -1.78 -6.97 -7.09
C VAL A 66 -1.01 -6.95 -5.79
N VAL A 67 -0.29 -8.01 -5.49
CA VAL A 67 0.46 -8.15 -4.25
C VAL A 67 1.93 -8.44 -4.55
N GLN A 68 2.80 -7.71 -3.86
CA GLN A 68 4.24 -7.88 -3.93
C GLN A 68 4.77 -8.11 -2.52
N PRO A 69 5.12 -9.35 -2.14
CA PRO A 69 5.71 -9.61 -0.84
C PRO A 69 7.13 -9.07 -0.78
N TYR A 70 7.52 -8.54 0.38
CA TYR A 70 8.88 -8.11 0.62
C TYR A 70 9.67 -9.26 1.25
N LEU A 71 10.54 -9.86 0.46
CA LEU A 71 11.37 -10.96 0.93
C LEU A 71 12.54 -10.43 1.77
N PRO A 72 13.01 -11.18 2.77
CA PRO A 72 14.17 -10.78 3.56
C PRO A 72 15.38 -10.48 2.69
N ARG A 73 16.09 -9.39 2.97
CA ARG A 73 17.28 -8.93 2.26
C ARG A 73 17.07 -8.69 0.76
N THR A 74 15.83 -8.58 0.31
CA THR A 74 15.48 -8.37 -1.09
C THR A 74 14.85 -6.99 -1.24
N ARG A 75 15.31 -6.23 -2.23
CA ARG A 75 14.72 -4.94 -2.55
C ARG A 75 13.32 -5.13 -3.14
N GLY A 76 12.43 -4.14 -2.98
CA GLY A 76 11.10 -4.19 -3.54
C GLY A 76 11.09 -4.45 -5.05
N VAL A 77 12.02 -3.84 -5.79
CA VAL A 77 12.14 -4.02 -7.24
C VAL A 77 12.51 -5.44 -7.66
N ASP A 78 13.13 -6.20 -6.76
CA ASP A 78 13.57 -7.58 -7.00
C ASP A 78 12.58 -8.61 -6.44
N SER A 79 11.53 -8.17 -5.77
CA SER A 79 10.51 -9.06 -5.21
C SER A 79 9.48 -9.46 -6.27
N PRO A 80 8.96 -10.70 -6.20
CA PRO A 80 7.96 -11.16 -7.15
C PRO A 80 6.63 -10.40 -6.97
N THR A 81 5.91 -10.23 -8.06
CA THR A 81 4.58 -9.62 -8.07
C THR A 81 3.55 -10.65 -8.50
N PHE A 82 2.48 -10.76 -7.74
CA PHE A 82 1.37 -11.68 -8.04
C PHE A 82 0.09 -10.90 -8.31
N VAL A 83 -0.69 -11.41 -9.26
CA VAL A 83 -2.01 -10.89 -9.57
C VAL A 83 -3.03 -11.92 -9.13
N VAL A 84 -3.95 -11.53 -8.25
CA VAL A 84 -4.98 -12.41 -7.70
C VAL A 84 -6.35 -11.86 -8.05
N ARG A 85 -7.15 -12.66 -8.74
CA ARG A 85 -8.51 -12.29 -9.13
C ARG A 85 -9.53 -12.82 -8.13
N GLN A 86 -10.57 -12.04 -7.88
CA GLN A 86 -11.69 -12.50 -7.09
C GLN A 86 -12.45 -13.58 -7.86
N MET A 87 -12.72 -14.70 -7.19
CA MET A 87 -13.49 -15.81 -7.74
C MET A 87 -14.87 -15.89 -7.06
N ALA A 88 -15.75 -16.71 -7.58
CA ALA A 88 -17.08 -16.90 -7.00
C ALA A 88 -17.03 -17.46 -5.59
N GLU A 89 -16.04 -18.33 -5.29
CA GLU A 89 -15.83 -18.88 -3.97
C GLU A 89 -14.77 -18.07 -3.21
N PRO A 90 -14.88 -17.95 -1.87
CA PRO A 90 -13.85 -17.29 -1.07
C PRO A 90 -12.46 -17.91 -1.27
N GLY A 91 -11.45 -17.08 -1.35
CA GLY A 91 -10.07 -17.53 -1.59
C GLY A 91 -9.05 -16.47 -1.20
N LEU A 92 -7.90 -16.53 -1.85
CA LEU A 92 -6.77 -15.65 -1.54
C LEU A 92 -7.12 -14.16 -1.73
N PHE A 93 -7.92 -13.81 -2.74
CA PHE A 93 -8.37 -12.43 -2.92
C PHE A 93 -9.05 -11.90 -1.66
N ASP A 94 -9.97 -12.66 -1.09
CA ASP A 94 -10.74 -12.24 0.07
C ASP A 94 -9.84 -12.06 1.29
N THR A 95 -8.87 -12.93 1.47
CA THR A 95 -7.87 -12.81 2.55
C THR A 95 -7.04 -11.53 2.40
N LEU A 96 -6.53 -11.25 1.22
CA LEU A 96 -5.72 -10.05 0.97
C LEU A 96 -6.56 -8.78 1.07
N TYR A 97 -7.79 -8.81 0.60
CA TYR A 97 -8.71 -7.68 0.74
C TYR A 97 -9.00 -7.37 2.20
N GLN A 98 -9.19 -8.40 3.02
CA GLN A 98 -9.43 -8.23 4.47
C GLN A 98 -8.22 -7.61 5.16
N VAL A 99 -7.01 -8.02 4.80
CA VAL A 99 -5.78 -7.40 5.33
C VAL A 99 -5.77 -5.89 5.06
N LEU A 100 -6.10 -5.49 3.84
CA LEU A 100 -6.15 -4.07 3.47
C LEU A 100 -7.26 -3.33 4.23
N ALA A 101 -8.43 -3.95 4.39
CA ALA A 101 -9.54 -3.37 5.14
C ALA A 101 -9.15 -3.14 6.61
N ASP A 102 -8.50 -4.11 7.23
CA ASP A 102 -8.04 -4.00 8.62
C ASP A 102 -7.01 -2.88 8.78
N LEU A 103 -6.08 -2.74 7.83
CA LEU A 103 -5.11 -1.65 7.83
C LEU A 103 -5.81 -0.28 7.70
N ASN A 104 -6.80 -0.20 6.82
CA ASN A 104 -7.56 1.02 6.63
C ASN A 104 -8.31 1.43 7.90
N ASP A 105 -8.85 0.47 8.64
CA ASP A 105 -9.56 0.73 9.91
C ASP A 105 -8.60 1.24 11.01
N CYS A 106 -7.34 0.81 10.98
CA CYS A 106 -6.31 1.24 11.92
C CYS A 106 -5.56 2.50 11.46
N ALA A 107 -5.76 2.95 10.23
CA ALA A 107 -5.01 4.06 9.65
C ALA A 107 -5.49 5.41 10.16
N SER A 108 -4.54 6.34 10.30
CA SER A 108 -4.82 7.73 10.67
C SER A 108 -4.79 8.61 9.41
N PRO A 109 -5.73 9.55 9.23
CA PRO A 109 -5.70 10.49 8.11
C PRO A 109 -4.41 11.31 8.09
N CYS A 110 -3.92 11.58 6.91
CA CYS A 110 -2.78 12.49 6.70
C CYS A 110 -3.20 13.94 6.79
#